data_e04ee45a8d634bf9bb66df2c39454227
#
_entry.id   e04ee45a8d634bf9bb66df2c39454227
#
_cell.length_a   1.000
_cell.length_b   1.000
_cell.length_c   1.000
_cell.angle_alpha   90.00
_cell.angle_beta   90.00
_cell.angle_gamma   90.00
#
_symmetry.space_group_name_H-M   'P 1'
#
loop_
_entity.id
_entity.type
_entity.pdbx_description
1 polymer ?
#
loop_
_entity_poly.entity_id
_entity_poly.type
_entity_poly.pdbx_seq_one_letter_code
_entity_poly.pdbx_strand_id
1 'polypeptide(L)'
;ADGGQIQGSSHRALKNGMKLKHPCVGIVQSATIWEKTKELMILPKVLEKMPDVHFYWAGDGVYREQVLPLLEKYENFHWLGSLEYPDKVREFVTEIDVYALISGIDMSPLTLQEAQLMEKPVIATNVGGIPELMEDGKTGFLIEKNNPEELFEKLSTLLNNLEKSKEMGNKGREFVKNNFNWDKICNDFLNHLKKYNIGNN
;
A
#
# COMPACT_ATOMS: atom_id res chain seq x y z
N ALA A 1 -22.60 -35.69 1.63
CA ALA A 1 -21.38 -34.95 1.60
C ALA A 1 -21.74 -33.49 1.31
N ASP A 2 -21.99 -32.75 2.38
CA ASP A 2 -22.40 -31.33 2.29
C ASP A 2 -21.14 -30.45 2.22
N GLY A 3 -20.95 -29.79 1.07
CA GLY A 3 -19.97 -28.76 0.91
C GLY A 3 -20.42 -27.50 1.66
N GLY A 4 -19.86 -27.28 2.85
CA GLY A 4 -20.09 -26.08 3.63
C GLY A 4 -19.59 -24.85 2.86
N GLN A 5 -20.51 -24.02 2.38
CA GLN A 5 -20.21 -22.68 1.89
C GLN A 5 -19.74 -21.81 3.06
N ILE A 6 -18.48 -21.46 3.05
CA ILE A 6 -17.96 -20.38 3.92
C ILE A 6 -18.52 -19.08 3.35
N GLN A 7 -19.62 -18.60 3.92
CA GLN A 7 -20.13 -17.26 3.66
C GLN A 7 -19.22 -16.26 4.36
N GLY A 8 -18.24 -15.77 3.62
CA GLY A 8 -17.42 -14.63 4.04
C GLY A 8 -18.32 -13.39 4.14
N SER A 9 -18.30 -12.74 5.30
CA SER A 9 -19.08 -11.54 5.64
C SER A 9 -18.71 -10.28 4.83
N SER A 10 -17.82 -10.39 3.83
CA SER A 10 -17.23 -9.28 3.07
C SER A 10 -18.11 -8.65 1.97
N HIS A 11 -19.26 -9.27 1.62
CA HIS A 11 -20.07 -8.73 0.50
C HIS A 11 -21.10 -7.65 0.88
N ARG A 12 -21.21 -7.26 2.16
CA ARG A 12 -22.25 -6.33 2.63
C ARG A 12 -21.89 -4.84 2.60
N ALA A 13 -20.61 -4.48 2.48
CA ALA A 13 -20.14 -3.09 2.64
C ALA A 13 -20.19 -2.22 1.36
N LEU A 14 -20.46 -2.80 0.18
CA LEU A 14 -20.13 -2.15 -1.10
C LEU A 14 -21.29 -1.53 -1.87
N LYS A 15 -22.50 -1.40 -1.30
CA LYS A 15 -23.66 -0.82 -2.04
C LYS A 15 -23.79 0.70 -1.95
N ASN A 16 -23.13 1.40 -1.02
CA ASN A 16 -23.30 2.83 -0.75
C ASN A 16 -22.00 3.64 -0.60
N GLY A 17 -20.94 3.30 -1.35
CA GLY A 17 -19.61 3.83 -1.12
C GLY A 17 -18.92 3.20 0.10
N MET A 18 -17.60 3.11 0.08
CA MET A 18 -16.83 2.54 1.17
C MET A 18 -16.72 3.59 2.29
N LYS A 19 -17.38 3.34 3.43
CA LYS A 19 -17.25 4.21 4.60
C LYS A 19 -16.29 3.56 5.58
N LEU A 20 -15.11 4.15 5.72
CA LEU A 20 -14.10 3.73 6.69
C LEU A 20 -14.25 4.54 7.99
N LYS A 21 -13.76 3.99 9.09
CA LYS A 21 -13.56 4.75 10.33
C LYS A 21 -12.20 5.43 10.27
N HIS A 22 -12.12 6.67 10.69
CA HIS A 22 -10.93 7.51 10.67
C HIS A 22 -10.47 7.87 12.10
N PRO A 23 -9.16 8.15 12.29
CA PRO A 23 -8.11 8.09 11.28
C PRO A 23 -7.80 6.65 10.85
N CYS A 24 -7.38 6.46 9.59
CA CYS A 24 -7.16 5.11 9.09
C CYS A 24 -5.95 4.94 8.17
N VAL A 25 -5.41 3.74 8.18
CA VAL A 25 -4.31 3.26 7.33
C VAL A 25 -4.83 2.17 6.41
N GLY A 26 -4.57 2.29 5.12
CA GLY A 26 -4.93 1.29 4.13
C GLY A 26 -3.72 0.50 3.62
N ILE A 27 -3.89 -0.81 3.51
CA ILE A 27 -2.92 -1.76 2.97
C ILE A 27 -3.58 -2.48 1.80
N VAL A 28 -2.99 -2.38 0.60
CA VAL A 28 -3.42 -3.17 -0.57
C VAL A 28 -2.30 -4.14 -0.92
N GLN A 29 -2.47 -5.40 -0.53
CA GLN A 29 -1.41 -6.39 -0.68
C GLN A 29 -1.98 -7.80 -0.74
N SER A 30 -1.61 -8.57 -1.78
CA SER A 30 -1.93 -10.00 -1.86
C SER A 30 -1.10 -10.81 -0.86
N ALA A 31 -1.67 -11.91 -0.38
CA ALA A 31 -1.02 -12.88 0.50
C ALA A 31 -0.61 -14.16 -0.27
N THR A 32 -0.10 -14.01 -1.50
CA THR A 32 0.26 -15.12 -2.39
C THR A 32 1.73 -15.54 -2.29
N ILE A 33 2.59 -14.67 -1.73
CA ILE A 33 4.03 -14.90 -1.56
C ILE A 33 4.36 -14.74 -0.07
N TRP A 34 4.93 -15.79 0.55
CA TRP A 34 5.25 -15.77 1.98
C TRP A 34 6.21 -14.65 2.37
N GLU A 35 7.33 -14.50 1.63
CA GLU A 35 8.32 -13.46 1.91
C GLU A 35 7.74 -12.03 1.90
N LYS A 36 6.70 -11.82 1.09
CA LYS A 36 5.95 -10.58 1.05
C LYS A 36 4.99 -10.46 2.23
N THR A 37 4.21 -11.51 2.48
CA THR A 37 3.09 -11.51 3.44
C THR A 37 3.54 -11.51 4.89
N LYS A 38 4.62 -12.21 5.21
CA LYS A 38 5.11 -12.34 6.59
C LYS A 38 5.47 -10.98 7.23
N GLU A 39 5.77 -9.96 6.44
CA GLU A 39 6.09 -8.63 6.94
C GLU A 39 4.90 -7.97 7.66
N LEU A 40 3.65 -8.35 7.32
CA LEU A 40 2.46 -7.90 8.05
C LEU A 40 2.45 -8.34 9.53
N MET A 41 3.30 -9.29 9.91
CA MET A 41 3.42 -9.74 11.32
C MET A 41 4.04 -8.69 12.25
N ILE A 42 4.52 -7.56 11.73
CA ILE A 42 4.93 -6.41 12.56
C ILE A 42 3.72 -5.62 13.08
N LEU A 43 2.56 -5.70 12.39
CA LEU A 43 1.37 -4.90 12.70
C LEU A 43 0.83 -5.07 14.13
N PRO A 44 0.84 -6.26 14.77
CA PRO A 44 0.36 -6.40 16.14
C PRO A 44 0.89 -5.34 17.10
N LYS A 45 2.21 -5.10 17.06
CA LYS A 45 2.85 -4.10 17.92
C LYS A 45 2.42 -2.66 17.62
N VAL A 46 2.10 -2.38 16.35
CA VAL A 46 1.63 -1.06 15.92
C VAL A 46 0.17 -0.86 16.31
N LEU A 47 -0.67 -1.89 16.11
CA LEU A 47 -2.08 -1.88 16.49
C LEU A 47 -2.27 -1.63 17.99
N GLU A 48 -1.44 -2.26 18.83
CA GLU A 48 -1.44 -2.04 20.29
C GLU A 48 -1.09 -0.60 20.69
N LYS A 49 -0.16 0.03 19.96
CA LYS A 49 0.28 1.41 20.22
C LYS A 49 -0.66 2.48 19.65
N MET A 50 -1.53 2.10 18.71
CA MET A 50 -2.43 3.02 18.00
C MET A 50 -3.89 2.54 18.06
N PRO A 51 -4.49 2.38 19.26
CA PRO A 51 -5.84 1.80 19.41
C PRO A 51 -6.94 2.63 18.76
N ASP A 52 -6.73 3.94 18.58
CA ASP A 52 -7.68 4.87 17.97
C ASP A 52 -7.51 5.02 16.45
N VAL A 53 -6.53 4.33 15.85
CA VAL A 53 -6.28 4.31 14.39
C VAL A 53 -6.77 2.99 13.80
N HIS A 54 -7.60 3.06 12.76
CA HIS A 54 -8.13 1.86 12.10
C HIS A 54 -7.22 1.42 10.95
N PHE A 55 -6.89 0.14 10.91
CA PHE A 55 -6.07 -0.46 9.86
C PHE A 55 -6.92 -1.37 8.98
N TYR A 56 -6.92 -1.12 7.69
CA TYR A 56 -7.69 -1.88 6.71
C TYR A 56 -6.75 -2.62 5.76
N TRP A 57 -6.91 -3.93 5.68
CA TRP A 57 -6.17 -4.75 4.72
C TRP A 57 -7.09 -5.24 3.61
N ALA A 58 -6.83 -4.79 2.37
CA ALA A 58 -7.43 -5.27 1.14
C ALA A 58 -6.45 -6.23 0.45
N GLY A 59 -6.80 -7.50 0.40
CA GLY A 59 -6.00 -8.56 -0.20
C GLY A 59 -6.35 -9.92 0.32
N ASP A 60 -5.95 -10.94 -0.42
CA ASP A 60 -6.16 -12.35 -0.09
C ASP A 60 -5.05 -13.22 -0.68
N GLY A 61 -5.00 -14.49 -0.32
CA GLY A 61 -4.06 -15.46 -0.83
C GLY A 61 -3.78 -16.59 0.14
N VAL A 62 -2.98 -17.56 -0.30
CA VAL A 62 -2.72 -18.82 0.43
C VAL A 62 -2.05 -18.62 1.80
N TYR A 63 -1.35 -17.52 2.00
CA TYR A 63 -0.67 -17.20 3.26
C TYR A 63 -1.49 -16.30 4.20
N ARG A 64 -2.71 -15.93 3.82
CA ARG A 64 -3.62 -15.16 4.68
C ARG A 64 -3.81 -15.83 6.04
N GLU A 65 -4.09 -17.12 6.05
CA GLU A 65 -4.40 -17.87 7.28
C GLU A 65 -3.26 -17.94 8.29
N GLN A 66 -2.03 -17.62 7.86
CA GLN A 66 -0.86 -17.56 8.74
C GLN A 66 -0.72 -16.19 9.43
N VAL A 67 -1.31 -15.15 8.87
CA VAL A 67 -1.16 -13.76 9.34
C VAL A 67 -2.47 -13.22 9.91
N LEU A 68 -3.59 -13.46 9.27
CA LEU A 68 -4.89 -12.89 9.64
C LEU A 68 -5.28 -13.18 11.10
N PRO A 69 -5.14 -14.41 11.65
CA PRO A 69 -5.50 -14.69 13.05
C PRO A 69 -4.69 -13.89 14.09
N LEU A 70 -3.50 -13.39 13.70
CA LEU A 70 -2.67 -12.54 14.56
C LEU A 70 -3.19 -11.11 14.62
N LEU A 71 -3.94 -10.69 13.60
CA LEU A 71 -4.41 -9.31 13.41
C LEU A 71 -5.89 -9.14 13.78
N GLU A 72 -6.76 -10.11 13.48
CA GLU A 72 -8.21 -10.06 13.73
C GLU A 72 -8.59 -9.87 15.21
N LYS A 73 -7.70 -10.22 16.12
CA LYS A 73 -7.93 -10.05 17.57
C LYS A 73 -7.93 -8.58 18.02
N TYR A 74 -7.48 -7.67 17.15
CA TYR A 74 -7.45 -6.23 17.42
C TYR A 74 -8.70 -5.56 16.85
N GLU A 75 -9.47 -4.85 17.66
CA GLU A 75 -10.71 -4.18 17.26
C GLU A 75 -10.50 -3.09 16.20
N ASN A 76 -9.31 -2.55 16.13
CA ASN A 76 -8.91 -1.52 15.17
C ASN A 76 -8.30 -2.09 13.88
N PHE A 77 -8.29 -3.42 13.69
CA PHE A 77 -7.89 -4.06 12.44
C PHE A 77 -9.09 -4.60 11.69
N HIS A 78 -9.10 -4.39 10.36
CA HIS A 78 -10.22 -4.79 9.49
C HIS A 78 -9.69 -5.44 8.22
N TRP A 79 -10.02 -6.71 8.01
CA TRP A 79 -9.74 -7.39 6.76
C TRP A 79 -10.92 -7.24 5.81
N LEU A 80 -10.65 -6.77 4.57
CA LEU A 80 -11.67 -6.52 3.55
C LEU A 80 -11.76 -7.64 2.50
N GLY A 81 -10.83 -8.61 2.52
CA GLY A 81 -10.69 -9.58 1.44
C GLY A 81 -10.13 -8.95 0.17
N SER A 82 -10.27 -9.65 -0.95
CA SER A 82 -9.91 -9.11 -2.27
C SER A 82 -10.93 -8.08 -2.71
N LEU A 83 -10.46 -6.91 -3.16
CA LEU A 83 -11.29 -5.89 -3.78
C LEU A 83 -11.25 -6.03 -5.30
N GLU A 84 -12.38 -5.77 -5.96
CA GLU A 84 -12.48 -5.74 -7.42
C GLU A 84 -11.62 -4.58 -7.96
N TYR A 85 -10.71 -4.93 -8.87
CA TYR A 85 -9.82 -3.98 -9.53
C TYR A 85 -10.42 -3.53 -10.87
N PRO A 86 -10.29 -2.26 -11.28
CA PRO A 86 -9.62 -1.18 -10.56
C PRO A 86 -10.54 -0.38 -9.63
N ASP A 87 -11.87 -0.47 -9.79
CA ASP A 87 -12.81 0.52 -9.25
C ASP A 87 -12.90 0.46 -7.72
N LYS A 88 -12.98 -0.74 -7.13
CA LYS A 88 -13.08 -0.88 -5.67
C LYS A 88 -11.76 -0.62 -4.97
N VAL A 89 -10.64 -0.92 -5.61
CA VAL A 89 -9.32 -0.54 -5.09
C VAL A 89 -9.16 0.97 -5.10
N ARG A 90 -9.60 1.65 -6.17
CA ARG A 90 -9.58 3.11 -6.27
C ARG A 90 -10.46 3.76 -5.20
N GLU A 91 -11.70 3.26 -5.02
CA GLU A 91 -12.62 3.71 -3.98
C GLU A 91 -11.97 3.57 -2.59
N PHE A 92 -11.40 2.42 -2.29
CA PHE A 92 -10.69 2.16 -1.04
C PHE A 92 -9.52 3.13 -0.82
N VAL A 93 -8.64 3.27 -1.81
CA VAL A 93 -7.48 4.16 -1.71
C VAL A 93 -7.91 5.62 -1.59
N THR A 94 -9.05 6.02 -2.20
CA THR A 94 -9.58 7.38 -2.03
C THR A 94 -9.98 7.67 -0.59
N GLU A 95 -10.54 6.69 0.11
CA GLU A 95 -11.05 6.86 1.48
C GLU A 95 -9.99 6.82 2.58
N ILE A 96 -8.86 6.13 2.39
CA ILE A 96 -7.84 6.04 3.44
C ILE A 96 -7.09 7.35 3.66
N ASP A 97 -6.56 7.55 4.88
CA ASP A 97 -5.74 8.73 5.22
C ASP A 97 -4.26 8.53 4.88
N VAL A 98 -3.72 7.33 5.12
CA VAL A 98 -2.34 6.95 4.81
C VAL A 98 -2.34 5.59 4.11
N TYR A 99 -1.56 5.46 3.05
CA TYR A 99 -1.30 4.17 2.40
C TYR A 99 -0.03 3.55 2.98
N ALA A 100 -0.10 2.27 3.39
CA ALA A 100 1.05 1.53 3.88
C ALA A 100 1.31 0.28 3.02
N LEU A 101 2.51 0.16 2.48
CA LEU A 101 2.99 -1.04 1.80
C LEU A 101 4.01 -1.75 2.69
N ILE A 102 3.55 -2.77 3.42
CA ILE A 102 4.34 -3.50 4.41
C ILE A 102 4.72 -4.85 3.80
N SER A 103 5.81 -4.88 3.06
CA SER A 103 6.22 -6.01 2.24
C SER A 103 7.65 -6.44 2.54
N GLY A 104 7.89 -7.74 2.66
CA GLY A 104 9.25 -8.28 2.85
C GLY A 104 10.05 -8.36 1.55
N ILE A 105 9.39 -8.31 0.39
CA ILE A 105 9.98 -8.25 -0.95
C ILE A 105 8.97 -7.65 -1.93
N ASP A 106 9.39 -6.70 -2.72
CA ASP A 106 8.61 -6.19 -3.86
C ASP A 106 9.53 -5.54 -4.88
N MET A 107 9.22 -5.72 -6.16
CA MET A 107 10.07 -5.17 -7.22
C MET A 107 9.49 -3.88 -7.82
N SER A 108 8.18 -3.84 -8.05
CA SER A 108 7.52 -2.66 -8.63
C SER A 108 6.02 -2.71 -8.30
N PRO A 109 5.64 -2.40 -7.05
CA PRO A 109 4.25 -2.44 -6.61
C PRO A 109 3.45 -1.29 -7.25
N LEU A 110 2.59 -1.62 -8.22
CA LEU A 110 1.72 -0.64 -8.88
C LEU A 110 0.81 0.08 -7.89
N THR A 111 0.35 -0.61 -6.85
CA THR A 111 -0.53 -0.03 -5.83
C THR A 111 0.11 1.13 -5.05
N LEU A 112 1.44 1.13 -4.91
CA LEU A 112 2.19 2.24 -4.34
C LEU A 112 2.10 3.49 -5.24
N GLN A 113 2.33 3.30 -6.55
CA GLN A 113 2.22 4.40 -7.52
C GLN A 113 0.78 4.90 -7.66
N GLU A 114 -0.21 3.99 -7.63
CA GLU A 114 -1.64 4.34 -7.63
C GLU A 114 -2.00 5.19 -6.42
N ALA A 115 -1.53 4.83 -5.22
CA ALA A 115 -1.76 5.62 -4.01
C ALA A 115 -1.12 7.03 -4.11
N GLN A 116 0.10 7.12 -4.63
CA GLN A 116 0.76 8.41 -4.87
C GLN A 116 0.01 9.25 -5.91
N LEU A 117 -0.47 8.66 -7.03
CA LEU A 117 -1.29 9.37 -8.02
C LEU A 117 -2.58 9.92 -7.43
N MET A 118 -3.10 9.28 -6.38
CA MET A 118 -4.28 9.71 -5.63
C MET A 118 -3.95 10.64 -4.46
N GLU A 119 -2.75 11.22 -4.45
CA GLU A 119 -2.28 12.20 -3.46
C GLU A 119 -2.29 11.64 -2.02
N LYS A 120 -2.17 10.31 -1.87
CA LYS A 120 -2.05 9.72 -0.54
C LYS A 120 -0.61 9.80 -0.03
N PRO A 121 -0.40 10.23 1.23
CA PRO A 121 0.90 10.04 1.86
C PRO A 121 1.16 8.54 1.99
N VAL A 122 2.36 8.10 1.65
CA VAL A 122 2.70 6.68 1.60
C VAL A 122 3.81 6.33 2.58
N ILE A 123 3.74 5.15 3.17
CA ILE A 123 4.83 4.53 3.92
C ILE A 123 5.07 3.15 3.27
N ALA A 124 6.33 2.83 2.99
CA ALA A 124 6.67 1.56 2.38
C ALA A 124 7.97 0.98 2.96
N THR A 125 8.07 -0.34 2.98
CA THR A 125 9.30 -1.02 3.38
C THR A 125 10.43 -0.79 2.37
N ASN A 126 11.63 -0.54 2.85
CA ASN A 126 12.85 -0.33 2.06
C ASN A 126 13.37 -1.67 1.52
N VAL A 127 12.69 -2.21 0.49
CA VAL A 127 13.03 -3.51 -0.10
C VAL A 127 12.89 -3.50 -1.62
N GLY A 128 13.70 -4.29 -2.29
CA GLY A 128 13.64 -4.52 -3.74
C GLY A 128 13.69 -3.22 -4.54
N GLY A 129 12.71 -3.01 -5.42
CA GLY A 129 12.60 -1.80 -6.24
C GLY A 129 11.76 -0.68 -5.62
N ILE A 130 11.22 -0.83 -4.40
CA ILE A 130 10.39 0.20 -3.75
C ILE A 130 11.13 1.54 -3.61
N PRO A 131 12.43 1.61 -3.24
CA PRO A 131 13.15 2.87 -3.13
C PRO A 131 13.26 3.67 -4.44
N GLU A 132 13.10 3.01 -5.59
CA GLU A 132 13.12 3.67 -6.89
C GLU A 132 11.76 4.34 -7.24
N LEU A 133 10.70 3.99 -6.49
CA LEU A 133 9.33 4.43 -6.74
C LEU A 133 8.93 5.64 -5.91
N MET A 134 9.82 6.14 -5.05
CA MET A 134 9.54 7.26 -4.15
C MET A 134 10.82 7.94 -3.68
N GLU A 135 10.71 9.16 -3.18
CA GLU A 135 11.78 9.89 -2.50
C GLU A 135 11.49 9.92 -0.99
N ASP A 136 12.36 9.26 -0.21
CA ASP A 136 12.19 9.19 1.25
C ASP A 136 12.16 10.58 1.91
N GLY A 137 11.20 10.77 2.81
CA GLY A 137 10.97 12.05 3.51
C GLY A 137 10.32 13.13 2.66
N LYS A 138 10.17 12.95 1.34
CA LYS A 138 9.56 13.94 0.44
C LYS A 138 8.22 13.49 -0.15
N THR A 139 8.19 12.31 -0.77
CA THR A 139 7.00 11.77 -1.43
C THR A 139 6.34 10.66 -0.62
N GLY A 140 6.96 10.24 0.46
CA GLY A 140 6.57 9.19 1.38
C GLY A 140 7.67 8.93 2.38
N PHE A 141 7.50 7.92 3.21
CA PHE A 141 8.52 7.40 4.11
C PHE A 141 8.90 5.98 3.76
N LEU A 142 10.21 5.69 3.70
CA LEU A 142 10.73 4.34 3.72
C LEU A 142 10.97 3.92 5.17
N ILE A 143 10.70 2.65 5.46
CA ILE A 143 10.97 2.02 6.76
C ILE A 143 11.74 0.72 6.56
N GLU A 144 12.56 0.35 7.53
CA GLU A 144 13.28 -0.91 7.48
C GLU A 144 12.36 -2.10 7.76
N LYS A 145 12.70 -3.26 7.19
CA LYS A 145 11.98 -4.52 7.47
C LYS A 145 12.02 -4.85 8.96
N ASN A 146 10.98 -5.52 9.43
CA ASN A 146 10.83 -5.95 10.83
C ASN A 146 10.95 -4.80 11.85
N ASN A 147 10.62 -3.58 11.45
CA ASN A 147 10.72 -2.40 12.28
C ASN A 147 9.35 -1.78 12.60
N PRO A 148 8.57 -2.36 13.52
CA PRO A 148 7.26 -1.83 13.91
C PRO A 148 7.36 -0.47 14.62
N GLU A 149 8.48 -0.18 15.27
CA GLU A 149 8.74 1.09 15.95
C GLU A 149 8.82 2.24 14.94
N GLU A 150 9.57 2.05 13.86
CA GLU A 150 9.68 3.04 12.79
C GLU A 150 8.35 3.22 12.05
N LEU A 151 7.61 2.13 11.78
CA LEU A 151 6.26 2.22 11.20
C LEU A 151 5.34 3.07 12.08
N PHE A 152 5.33 2.83 13.40
CA PHE A 152 4.56 3.63 14.36
C PHE A 152 4.95 5.12 14.32
N GLU A 153 6.25 5.45 14.32
CA GLU A 153 6.73 6.83 14.29
C GLU A 153 6.32 7.57 13.01
N LYS A 154 6.47 6.93 11.84
CA LYS A 154 6.10 7.52 10.55
C LYS A 154 4.59 7.68 10.42
N LEU A 155 3.80 6.69 10.83
CA LEU A 155 2.33 6.79 10.89
C LEU A 155 1.90 7.92 11.81
N SER A 156 2.45 8.01 13.01
CA SER A 156 2.15 9.08 13.96
C SER A 156 2.48 10.46 13.38
N THR A 157 3.59 10.57 12.66
CA THR A 157 3.99 11.82 11.99
C THR A 157 2.97 12.26 10.96
N LEU A 158 2.46 11.33 10.14
CA LEU A 158 1.50 11.65 9.08
C LEU A 158 0.10 11.91 9.64
N LEU A 159 -0.38 11.07 10.53
CA LEU A 159 -1.74 11.18 11.05
C LEU A 159 -1.94 12.40 11.97
N ASN A 160 -0.87 12.85 12.66
CA ASN A 160 -0.92 14.04 13.52
C ASN A 160 -0.58 15.35 12.80
N ASN A 161 -0.18 15.31 11.52
CA ASN A 161 0.18 16.50 10.75
C ASN A 161 -0.44 16.47 9.35
N LEU A 162 -1.69 16.93 9.26
CA LEU A 162 -2.46 16.93 8.02
C LEU A 162 -1.80 17.76 6.91
N GLU A 163 -1.14 18.87 7.24
CA GLU A 163 -0.45 19.71 6.27
C GLU A 163 0.71 18.96 5.63
N LYS A 164 1.56 18.34 6.45
CA LYS A 164 2.67 17.51 5.97
C LYS A 164 2.18 16.32 5.13
N SER A 165 1.09 15.68 5.55
CA SER A 165 0.49 14.56 4.81
C SER A 165 0.01 15.00 3.43
N LYS A 166 -0.68 16.12 3.32
CA LYS A 166 -1.12 16.69 2.04
C LYS A 166 0.05 17.09 1.15
N GLU A 167 1.05 17.78 1.72
CA GLU A 167 2.25 18.16 0.98
C GLU A 167 2.97 16.93 0.42
N MET A 168 3.14 15.89 1.23
CA MET A 168 3.80 14.64 0.84
C MET A 168 3.01 13.91 -0.25
N GLY A 169 1.68 13.81 -0.13
CA GLY A 169 0.82 13.22 -1.14
C GLY A 169 0.90 13.96 -2.48
N ASN A 170 0.85 15.30 -2.47
CA ASN A 170 0.99 16.11 -3.68
C ASN A 170 2.34 15.89 -4.37
N LYS A 171 3.44 15.88 -3.59
CA LYS A 171 4.78 15.59 -4.11
C LYS A 171 4.88 14.18 -4.68
N GLY A 172 4.23 13.18 -4.04
CA GLY A 172 4.15 11.81 -4.53
C GLY A 172 3.49 11.73 -5.90
N ARG A 173 2.36 12.42 -6.07
CA ARG A 173 1.67 12.50 -7.37
C ARG A 173 2.54 13.10 -8.46
N GLU A 174 3.18 14.24 -8.18
CA GLU A 174 4.06 14.88 -9.16
C GLU A 174 5.29 14.00 -9.50
N PHE A 175 5.85 13.32 -8.51
CA PHE A 175 6.94 12.37 -8.72
C PHE A 175 6.55 11.24 -9.69
N VAL A 176 5.39 10.60 -9.47
CA VAL A 176 4.92 9.52 -10.34
C VAL A 176 4.65 10.03 -11.75
N LYS A 177 3.95 11.16 -11.92
CA LYS A 177 3.69 11.76 -13.23
C LYS A 177 4.96 12.09 -14.01
N ASN A 178 5.99 12.57 -13.33
CA ASN A 178 7.22 13.00 -13.97
C ASN A 178 8.16 11.85 -14.31
N ASN A 179 8.14 10.76 -13.53
CA ASN A 179 9.11 9.67 -13.68
C ASN A 179 8.53 8.42 -14.35
N PHE A 180 7.21 8.18 -14.25
CA PHE A 180 6.56 6.96 -14.77
C PHE A 180 5.55 7.25 -15.89
N ASN A 181 5.77 8.33 -16.65
CA ASN A 181 5.00 8.65 -17.84
C ASN A 181 5.50 7.80 -19.03
N TRP A 182 4.59 7.09 -19.70
CA TRP A 182 4.93 6.22 -20.83
C TRP A 182 5.61 6.94 -21.99
N ASP A 183 5.19 8.16 -22.32
CA ASP A 183 5.82 8.93 -23.41
C ASP A 183 7.28 9.24 -23.08
N LYS A 184 7.56 9.61 -21.82
CA LYS A 184 8.93 9.83 -21.35
C LYS A 184 9.75 8.54 -21.40
N ILE A 185 9.23 7.44 -20.86
CA ILE A 185 9.91 6.14 -20.83
C ILE A 185 10.24 5.68 -22.26
N CYS A 186 9.27 5.76 -23.18
CA CYS A 186 9.48 5.38 -24.58
C CYS A 186 10.53 6.28 -25.25
N ASN A 187 10.48 7.59 -25.04
CA ASN A 187 11.44 8.52 -25.60
C ASN A 187 12.85 8.30 -25.07
N ASP A 188 12.99 8.10 -23.75
CA ASP A 188 14.30 7.80 -23.13
C ASP A 188 14.86 6.48 -23.66
N PHE A 189 14.04 5.46 -23.81
CA PHE A 189 14.43 4.16 -24.40
C PHE A 189 14.89 4.32 -25.85
N LEU A 190 14.13 5.03 -26.69
CA LEU A 190 14.50 5.29 -28.08
C LEU A 190 15.79 6.08 -28.21
N ASN A 191 16.00 7.09 -27.35
CA ASN A 191 17.22 7.86 -27.29
C ASN A 191 18.43 7.01 -26.89
N HIS A 192 18.22 6.07 -25.96
CA HIS A 192 19.23 5.11 -25.53
C HIS A 192 19.63 4.17 -26.69
N LEU A 193 18.65 3.62 -27.42
CA LEU A 193 18.89 2.78 -28.60
C LEU A 193 19.69 3.52 -29.69
N LYS A 194 19.32 4.79 -29.98
CA LYS A 194 20.05 5.62 -30.96
C LYS A 194 21.50 5.85 -30.57
N LYS A 195 21.76 6.08 -29.24
CA LYS A 195 23.14 6.28 -28.74
C LYS A 195 24.05 5.07 -28.99
N TYR A 196 23.50 3.87 -29.03
CA TYR A 196 24.26 2.63 -29.24
C TYR A 196 24.16 2.10 -30.67
N ASN A 197 23.62 2.88 -31.64
CA ASN A 197 23.39 2.46 -33.05
C ASN A 197 22.59 1.13 -33.19
N ILE A 198 21.76 0.80 -32.23
CA ILE A 198 20.91 -0.37 -32.26
C ILE A 198 19.63 0.03 -33.01
N GLY A 199 19.48 -0.46 -34.26
CA GLY A 199 18.28 -0.20 -35.09
C GLY A 199 18.52 0.51 -36.41
N ASN A 200 19.76 0.75 -36.80
CA ASN A 200 20.13 1.25 -38.13
C ASN A 200 20.73 0.11 -38.96
N ASN A 201 19.95 -0.94 -39.25
CA ASN A 201 20.17 -1.89 -40.33
C ASN A 201 18.84 -2.13 -41.05
#